data_b553acfce58f9c91bec8cf66f5edb22f
#
_entry.id   b553acfce58f9c91bec8cf66f5edb22f
#
_cell.length_a   1.000
_cell.length_b   1.000
_cell.length_c   1.000
_cell.angle_alpha   90.00
_cell.angle_beta   90.00
_cell.angle_gamma   90.00
#
_symmetry.space_group_name_H-M   'P 1'
#
loop_
_entity.id
_entity.type
_entity.pdbx_description
1 polymer ?
#
loop_
_entity_poly.entity_id
_entity_poly.type
_entity_poly.pdbx_seq_one_letter_code
_entity_poly.pdbx_strand_id
1 'polypeptide(L)'
;MADIVEIRWHGRGGQGTVTAAKVLADACLSGGRHVQAFPEYGPERAGAPLRAYNRISSNELRMHCPVLKPQIVSVVDATLLDSIDVAEGATKNALFVVNTSKDPGEIRAKLNAGSEQKVFTVDASKIAMECIGRALPNAPMLGALCKMTGLITLDHLLEDVRKSFGKKFSQKIIDGNLEATRRGYEEVREG
;
A
#
# COMPACT_ATOMS: atom_id res chain seq x y z
N MET A 1 24.80 6.32 -3.45
CA MET A 1 23.77 5.58 -4.23
C MET A 1 22.49 6.37 -4.13
N ALA A 2 21.68 6.44 -5.21
CA ALA A 2 20.39 7.11 -5.13
C ALA A 2 19.54 6.42 -4.08
N ASP A 3 18.91 7.21 -3.20
CA ASP A 3 18.05 6.73 -2.13
C ASP A 3 16.67 6.39 -2.72
N ILE A 4 16.61 5.23 -3.41
CA ILE A 4 15.40 4.76 -4.08
C ILE A 4 14.66 3.81 -3.15
N VAL A 5 13.44 4.15 -2.79
CA VAL A 5 12.50 3.26 -2.10
C VAL A 5 11.62 2.57 -3.12
N GLU A 6 11.63 1.26 -3.14
CA GLU A 6 10.81 0.42 -4.01
C GLU A 6 9.71 -0.29 -3.23
N ILE A 7 8.47 -0.09 -3.67
CA ILE A 7 7.27 -0.67 -3.05
C ILE A 7 6.60 -1.59 -4.06
N ARG A 8 6.24 -2.79 -3.62
CA ARG A 8 5.42 -3.72 -4.39
C ARG A 8 4.08 -3.95 -3.68
N TRP A 9 3.02 -3.73 -4.42
CA TRP A 9 1.66 -3.96 -3.98
C TRP A 9 1.13 -5.26 -4.58
N HIS A 10 0.47 -6.06 -3.76
CA HIS A 10 -0.24 -7.26 -4.16
C HIS A 10 -1.72 -7.11 -3.84
N GLY A 11 -2.57 -7.30 -4.83
CA GLY A 11 -4.02 -7.25 -4.66
C GLY A 11 -4.74 -7.94 -5.80
N ARG A 12 -6.06 -7.74 -5.86
CA ARG A 12 -6.90 -8.24 -6.95
C ARG A 12 -7.58 -7.09 -7.67
N GLY A 13 -8.00 -7.34 -8.89
CA GLY A 13 -8.79 -6.39 -9.68
C GLY A 13 -10.05 -5.96 -8.93
N GLY A 14 -10.28 -4.65 -8.83
CA GLY A 14 -11.43 -4.06 -8.12
C GLY A 14 -11.18 -3.62 -6.67
N GLN A 15 -10.05 -3.98 -6.05
CA GLN A 15 -9.73 -3.61 -4.66
C GLN A 15 -9.04 -2.25 -4.51
N GLY A 16 -8.81 -1.53 -5.61
CA GLY A 16 -8.19 -0.20 -5.60
C GLY A 16 -6.67 -0.21 -5.40
N THR A 17 -5.99 -1.33 -5.57
CA THR A 17 -4.53 -1.48 -5.41
C THR A 17 -3.74 -0.51 -6.29
N VAL A 18 -4.07 -0.41 -7.58
CA VAL A 18 -3.44 0.54 -8.51
C VAL A 18 -3.74 1.99 -8.13
N THR A 19 -4.96 2.24 -7.62
CA THR A 19 -5.35 3.57 -7.13
C THR A 19 -4.53 3.96 -5.91
N ALA A 20 -4.31 3.04 -4.96
CA ALA A 20 -3.46 3.29 -3.80
C ALA A 20 -2.02 3.64 -4.21
N ALA A 21 -1.43 2.83 -5.09
CA ALA A 21 -0.08 3.10 -5.60
C ALA A 21 0.01 4.48 -6.28
N LYS A 22 -1.00 4.86 -7.05
CA LYS A 22 -1.06 6.18 -7.69
C LYS A 22 -1.19 7.32 -6.70
N VAL A 23 -2.11 7.22 -5.72
CA VAL A 23 -2.31 8.26 -4.70
C VAL A 23 -1.04 8.45 -3.87
N LEU A 24 -0.34 7.37 -3.51
CA LEU A 24 0.94 7.46 -2.82
C LEU A 24 1.99 8.19 -3.67
N ALA A 25 2.06 7.88 -4.97
CA ALA A 25 2.98 8.57 -5.87
C ALA A 25 2.67 10.06 -5.99
N ASP A 26 1.39 10.41 -6.18
CA ASP A 26 0.94 11.80 -6.27
C ASP A 26 1.31 12.58 -4.97
N ALA A 27 1.10 11.96 -3.80
CA ALA A 27 1.46 12.54 -2.51
C ALA A 27 2.99 12.71 -2.33
N CYS A 28 3.79 11.74 -2.73
CA CYS A 28 5.25 11.88 -2.69
C CYS A 28 5.76 12.91 -3.70
N LEU A 29 5.15 13.00 -4.87
CA LEU A 29 5.49 13.99 -5.89
C LEU A 29 5.19 15.42 -5.42
N SER A 30 4.02 15.65 -4.82
CA SER A 30 3.65 16.96 -4.25
C SER A 30 4.56 17.33 -3.06
N GLY A 31 5.15 16.34 -2.39
CA GLY A 31 6.20 16.50 -1.37
C GLY A 31 7.61 16.71 -1.94
N GLY A 32 7.77 16.91 -3.25
CA GLY A 32 9.06 17.21 -3.90
C GLY A 32 9.93 15.99 -4.21
N ARG A 33 9.37 14.76 -4.16
CA ARG A 33 10.09 13.55 -4.55
C ARG A 33 9.90 13.24 -6.04
N HIS A 34 10.87 12.53 -6.62
CA HIS A 34 10.70 11.90 -7.92
C HIS A 34 10.01 10.55 -7.74
N VAL A 35 8.99 10.25 -8.56
CA VAL A 35 8.18 9.06 -8.39
C VAL A 35 7.91 8.35 -9.71
N GLN A 36 7.74 7.03 -9.61
CA GLN A 36 7.14 6.20 -10.65
C GLN A 36 6.05 5.36 -9.99
N ALA A 37 4.89 5.24 -10.65
CA ALA A 37 3.83 4.32 -10.25
C ALA A 37 3.29 3.64 -11.50
N PHE A 38 3.31 2.31 -11.51
CA PHE A 38 2.86 1.54 -12.66
C PHE A 38 2.26 0.21 -12.22
N PRO A 39 1.19 -0.25 -12.90
CA PRO A 39 0.62 -1.58 -12.68
C PRO A 39 1.33 -2.64 -13.49
N GLU A 40 1.27 -3.87 -12.99
CA GLU A 40 1.54 -5.09 -13.73
C GLU A 40 0.26 -5.93 -13.73
N TYR A 41 -0.42 -5.94 -14.87
CA TYR A 41 -1.63 -6.72 -15.03
C TYR A 41 -1.29 -8.13 -15.49
N GLY A 42 -1.85 -9.13 -14.82
CA GLY A 42 -1.85 -10.50 -15.31
C GLY A 42 -2.74 -10.64 -16.57
N PRO A 43 -2.70 -11.81 -17.25
CA PRO A 43 -3.50 -12.08 -18.44
C PRO A 43 -5.01 -12.15 -18.17
N GLU A 44 -5.44 -12.12 -16.93
CA GLU A 44 -6.80 -12.39 -16.48
C GLU A 44 -7.56 -11.11 -16.07
N ARG A 45 -8.89 -11.25 -15.90
CA ARG A 45 -9.88 -10.18 -15.74
C ARG A 45 -10.10 -9.79 -14.26
N ALA A 46 -11.19 -9.06 -14.00
CA ALA A 46 -11.59 -8.62 -12.65
C ALA A 46 -11.52 -9.76 -11.61
N GLY A 47 -10.90 -9.48 -10.45
CA GLY A 47 -10.67 -10.45 -9.38
C GLY A 47 -9.37 -11.24 -9.48
N ALA A 48 -8.67 -11.18 -10.64
CA ALA A 48 -7.36 -11.81 -10.79
C ALA A 48 -6.28 -11.12 -9.94
N PRO A 49 -5.25 -11.85 -9.48
CA PRO A 49 -4.09 -11.25 -8.86
C PRO A 49 -3.44 -10.21 -9.77
N LEU A 50 -3.08 -9.07 -9.19
CA LEU A 50 -2.32 -8.03 -9.87
C LEU A 50 -1.24 -7.49 -8.95
N ARG A 51 -0.21 -6.91 -9.55
CA ARG A 51 0.82 -6.15 -8.85
C ARG A 51 0.75 -4.69 -9.28
N ALA A 52 1.14 -3.82 -8.36
CA ALA A 52 1.44 -2.43 -8.68
C ALA A 52 2.75 -2.05 -7.99
N TYR A 53 3.42 -1.05 -8.50
CA TYR A 53 4.73 -0.67 -8.03
C TYR A 53 4.83 0.82 -7.82
N ASN A 54 5.60 1.21 -6.79
CA ASN A 54 6.11 2.56 -6.65
C ASN A 54 7.63 2.54 -6.59
N ARG A 55 8.25 3.54 -7.19
CA ARG A 55 9.61 3.99 -6.92
C ARG A 55 9.56 5.42 -6.46
N ILE A 56 10.22 5.71 -5.37
CA ILE A 56 10.26 7.03 -4.76
C ILE A 56 11.73 7.37 -4.49
N SER A 57 12.18 8.55 -4.93
CA SER A 57 13.57 8.96 -4.85
C SER A 57 13.69 10.46 -4.64
N SER A 58 14.80 10.91 -4.04
CA SER A 58 15.19 12.32 -4.02
C SER A 58 15.77 12.79 -5.36
N ASN A 59 16.11 11.87 -6.27
CA ASN A 59 16.72 12.14 -7.57
C ASN A 59 15.86 11.59 -8.71
N GLU A 60 16.11 12.08 -9.93
CA GLU A 60 15.41 11.63 -11.14
C GLU A 60 15.50 10.11 -11.32
N LEU A 61 14.38 9.49 -11.63
CA LEU A 61 14.24 8.06 -11.87
C LEU A 61 14.27 7.76 -13.37
N ARG A 62 15.28 7.01 -13.83
CA ARG A 62 15.46 6.66 -15.24
C ARG A 62 15.27 5.16 -15.52
N MET A 63 14.82 4.41 -14.51
CA MET A 63 14.62 2.96 -14.63
C MET A 63 13.23 2.65 -15.20
N HIS A 64 13.15 1.64 -16.11
CA HIS A 64 11.90 1.20 -16.73
C HIS A 64 11.72 -0.32 -16.62
N CYS A 65 12.14 -0.91 -15.50
CA CYS A 65 12.02 -2.34 -15.23
C CYS A 65 11.04 -2.60 -14.06
N PRO A 66 10.50 -3.80 -13.90
CA PRO A 66 9.75 -4.20 -12.71
C PRO A 66 10.56 -4.06 -11.43
N VAL A 67 9.87 -3.96 -10.29
CA VAL A 67 10.50 -3.97 -8.97
C VAL A 67 10.77 -5.41 -8.55
N LEU A 68 12.03 -5.81 -8.57
CA LEU A 68 12.46 -7.17 -8.25
C LEU A 68 12.92 -7.32 -6.79
N LYS A 69 13.37 -6.23 -6.16
CA LYS A 69 13.92 -6.24 -4.78
C LYS A 69 13.21 -5.19 -3.92
N PRO A 70 11.91 -5.35 -3.63
CA PRO A 70 11.17 -4.36 -2.85
C PRO A 70 11.69 -4.25 -1.41
N GLN A 71 11.80 -3.01 -0.93
CA GLN A 71 12.00 -2.73 0.50
C GLN A 71 10.66 -2.71 1.25
N ILE A 72 9.55 -2.52 0.54
CA ILE A 72 8.21 -2.48 1.12
C ILE A 72 7.29 -3.36 0.29
N VAL A 73 6.56 -4.24 0.97
CA VAL A 73 5.55 -5.11 0.35
C VAL A 73 4.20 -4.86 1.01
N SER A 74 3.24 -4.40 0.23
CA SER A 74 1.86 -4.13 0.68
C SER A 74 0.92 -5.19 0.11
N VAL A 75 0.29 -5.98 0.98
CA VAL A 75 -0.65 -7.04 0.59
C VAL A 75 -2.07 -6.59 0.89
N VAL A 76 -2.75 -6.14 -0.15
CA VAL A 76 -4.13 -5.61 -0.09
C VAL A 76 -5.15 -6.74 0.06
N ASP A 77 -4.83 -7.93 -0.43
CA ASP A 77 -5.65 -9.13 -0.30
C ASP A 77 -4.85 -10.27 0.36
N ALA A 78 -5.17 -10.55 1.62
CA ALA A 78 -4.48 -11.58 2.40
C ALA A 78 -4.64 -13.01 1.84
N THR A 79 -5.64 -13.28 1.00
CA THR A 79 -5.80 -14.60 0.35
C THR A 79 -4.65 -14.91 -0.62
N LEU A 80 -3.93 -13.88 -1.07
CA LEU A 80 -2.76 -14.05 -1.92
C LEU A 80 -1.59 -14.73 -1.21
N LEU A 81 -1.53 -14.65 0.12
CA LEU A 81 -0.52 -15.36 0.93
C LEU A 81 -0.60 -16.89 0.79
N ASP A 82 -1.72 -17.42 0.33
CA ASP A 82 -1.94 -18.87 0.13
C ASP A 82 -1.63 -19.32 -1.30
N SER A 83 -1.50 -18.39 -2.24
CA SER A 83 -1.44 -18.69 -3.68
C SER A 83 -0.19 -18.21 -4.38
N ILE A 84 0.51 -17.21 -3.82
CA ILE A 84 1.73 -16.66 -4.40
C ILE A 84 2.74 -16.33 -3.30
N ASP A 85 4.03 -16.39 -3.63
CA ASP A 85 5.08 -15.88 -2.75
C ASP A 85 5.15 -14.35 -2.85
N VAL A 86 4.46 -13.66 -1.93
CA VAL A 86 4.48 -12.19 -1.88
C VAL A 86 5.81 -11.65 -1.34
N ALA A 87 6.65 -12.49 -0.73
CA ALA A 87 7.95 -12.12 -0.18
C ALA A 87 9.10 -12.30 -1.21
N GLU A 88 8.81 -12.90 -2.37
CA GLU A 88 9.81 -13.14 -3.42
C GLU A 88 10.68 -11.89 -3.69
N GLY A 89 12.00 -12.03 -3.55
CA GLY A 89 12.97 -10.97 -3.81
C GLY A 89 12.97 -9.81 -2.82
N ALA A 90 12.12 -9.82 -1.80
CA ALA A 90 12.11 -8.76 -0.78
C ALA A 90 13.47 -8.64 -0.07
N THR A 91 13.87 -7.41 0.25
CA THR A 91 15.16 -7.16 0.91
C THR A 91 15.21 -7.75 2.32
N LYS A 92 16.42 -7.95 2.87
CA LYS A 92 16.62 -8.51 4.21
C LYS A 92 15.92 -7.73 5.33
N ASN A 93 15.77 -6.42 5.14
CA ASN A 93 15.12 -5.50 6.08
C ASN A 93 13.79 -4.98 5.54
N ALA A 94 13.12 -5.75 4.68
CA ALA A 94 11.86 -5.34 4.09
C ALA A 94 10.75 -5.16 5.15
N LEU A 95 9.86 -4.22 4.86
CA LEU A 95 8.64 -3.97 5.63
C LEU A 95 7.46 -4.61 4.90
N PHE A 96 6.67 -5.40 5.60
CA PHE A 96 5.45 -6.00 5.08
C PHE A 96 4.24 -5.38 5.77
N VAL A 97 3.23 -4.97 5.01
CA VAL A 97 1.91 -4.62 5.56
C VAL A 97 0.82 -5.45 4.91
N VAL A 98 0.01 -6.10 5.71
CA VAL A 98 -1.03 -7.03 5.25
C VAL A 98 -2.40 -6.59 5.75
N ASN A 99 -3.36 -6.51 4.82
CA ASN A 99 -4.76 -6.29 5.13
C ASN A 99 -5.38 -7.53 5.77
N THR A 100 -5.41 -7.57 7.09
CA THR A 100 -5.97 -8.69 7.86
C THR A 100 -6.24 -8.27 9.31
N SER A 101 -7.22 -8.90 9.95
CA SER A 101 -7.46 -8.80 11.40
C SER A 101 -6.52 -9.67 12.25
N LYS A 102 -5.76 -10.58 11.62
CA LYS A 102 -4.85 -11.50 12.30
C LYS A 102 -3.70 -10.78 12.99
N ASP A 103 -3.12 -11.45 13.97
CA ASP A 103 -1.94 -10.95 14.67
C ASP A 103 -0.73 -10.88 13.73
N PRO A 104 0.12 -9.84 13.83
CA PRO A 104 1.33 -9.72 13.01
C PRO A 104 2.27 -10.93 13.15
N GLY A 105 2.35 -11.56 14.32
CA GLY A 105 3.16 -12.77 14.55
C GLY A 105 2.68 -13.96 13.72
N GLU A 106 1.36 -14.17 13.58
CA GLU A 106 0.82 -15.19 12.70
C GLU A 106 1.19 -14.95 11.23
N ILE A 107 1.13 -13.69 10.80
CA ILE A 107 1.48 -13.30 9.43
C ILE A 107 2.98 -13.43 9.20
N ARG A 108 3.82 -13.09 10.18
CA ARG A 108 5.27 -13.28 10.14
C ARG A 108 5.61 -14.74 9.89
N ALA A 109 4.99 -15.66 10.63
CA ALA A 109 5.19 -17.09 10.47
C ALA A 109 4.76 -17.56 9.06
N LYS A 110 3.64 -17.07 8.57
CA LYS A 110 3.12 -17.41 7.22
C LYS A 110 4.00 -16.90 6.08
N LEU A 111 4.62 -15.73 6.25
CA LEU A 111 5.55 -15.14 5.29
C LEU A 111 6.95 -15.76 5.37
N ASN A 112 7.26 -16.59 6.37
CA ASN A 112 8.62 -17.00 6.73
C ASN A 112 9.56 -15.78 6.84
N ALA A 113 9.07 -14.70 7.42
CA ALA A 113 9.81 -13.43 7.46
C ALA A 113 11.05 -13.55 8.35
N GLY A 114 12.19 -13.10 7.81
CA GLY A 114 13.46 -13.10 8.53
C GLY A 114 13.46 -12.15 9.74
N SER A 115 14.44 -12.32 10.62
CA SER A 115 14.53 -11.54 11.87
C SER A 115 14.66 -10.03 11.67
N GLU A 116 15.25 -9.59 10.57
CA GLU A 116 15.42 -8.17 10.23
C GLU A 116 14.20 -7.58 9.51
N GLN A 117 13.29 -8.42 9.04
CA GLN A 117 12.06 -7.98 8.35
C GLN A 117 10.99 -7.65 9.38
N LYS A 118 10.26 -6.56 9.14
CA LYS A 118 9.15 -6.15 9.99
C LYS A 118 7.81 -6.47 9.33
N VAL A 119 6.87 -6.96 10.13
CA VAL A 119 5.53 -7.32 9.66
C VAL A 119 4.49 -6.49 10.38
N PHE A 120 3.64 -5.86 9.60
CA PHE A 120 2.53 -5.04 10.08
C PHE A 120 1.21 -5.62 9.59
N THR A 121 0.17 -5.47 10.39
CA THR A 121 -1.20 -5.83 10.00
C THR A 121 -2.16 -4.68 10.27
N VAL A 122 -3.19 -4.58 9.45
CA VAL A 122 -4.30 -3.64 9.61
C VAL A 122 -5.56 -4.26 9.02
N ASP A 123 -6.68 -4.19 9.73
CA ASP A 123 -7.98 -4.65 9.19
C ASP A 123 -8.60 -3.58 8.28
N ALA A 124 -7.90 -3.34 7.17
CA ALA A 124 -8.26 -2.31 6.21
C ALA A 124 -9.63 -2.51 5.57
N SER A 125 -10.04 -3.75 5.38
CA SER A 125 -11.37 -4.08 4.83
C SER A 125 -12.49 -3.71 5.80
N LYS A 126 -12.33 -3.97 7.09
CA LYS A 126 -13.28 -3.58 8.14
C LYS A 126 -13.35 -2.05 8.25
N ILE A 127 -12.21 -1.38 8.35
CA ILE A 127 -12.14 0.08 8.42
C ILE A 127 -12.87 0.70 7.22
N ALA A 128 -12.61 0.22 6.00
CA ALA A 128 -13.26 0.72 4.80
C ALA A 128 -14.78 0.48 4.84
N MET A 129 -15.22 -0.70 5.28
CA MET A 129 -16.66 -1.00 5.41
C MET A 129 -17.36 -0.04 6.37
N GLU A 130 -16.73 0.28 7.51
CA GLU A 130 -17.29 1.20 8.52
C GLU A 130 -17.29 2.65 8.05
N CYS A 131 -16.25 3.11 7.35
CA CYS A 131 -16.11 4.51 6.94
C CYS A 131 -16.82 4.86 5.63
N ILE A 132 -16.84 3.94 4.66
CA ILE A 132 -17.35 4.19 3.30
C ILE A 132 -18.44 3.22 2.85
N GLY A 133 -18.83 2.23 3.68
CA GLY A 133 -19.85 1.24 3.38
C GLY A 133 -19.46 0.22 2.31
N ARG A 134 -18.16 0.09 2.01
CA ARG A 134 -17.62 -0.86 1.03
C ARG A 134 -16.26 -1.36 1.49
N ALA A 135 -15.99 -2.66 1.32
CA ALA A 135 -14.70 -3.26 1.64
C ALA A 135 -13.64 -2.91 0.58
N LEU A 136 -13.32 -1.62 0.44
CA LEU A 136 -12.27 -1.10 -0.44
C LEU A 136 -11.05 -0.68 0.39
N PRO A 137 -10.08 -1.58 0.61
CA PRO A 137 -9.02 -1.39 1.60
C PRO A 137 -7.93 -0.39 1.21
N ASN A 138 -8.00 0.19 0.01
CA ASN A 138 -6.97 1.06 -0.55
C ASN A 138 -6.63 2.29 0.34
N ALA A 139 -7.64 2.98 0.88
CA ALA A 139 -7.42 4.16 1.71
C ALA A 139 -6.81 3.83 3.09
N PRO A 140 -7.32 2.85 3.86
CA PRO A 140 -6.66 2.43 5.11
C PRO A 140 -5.24 1.88 4.89
N MET A 141 -5.01 1.14 3.80
CA MET A 141 -3.66 0.63 3.47
C MET A 141 -2.67 1.76 3.20
N LEU A 142 -3.10 2.88 2.60
CA LEU A 142 -2.27 4.09 2.45
C LEU A 142 -1.90 4.69 3.81
N GLY A 143 -2.86 4.78 4.74
CA GLY A 143 -2.63 5.25 6.10
C GLY A 143 -1.62 4.38 6.85
N ALA A 144 -1.80 3.06 6.81
CA ALA A 144 -0.88 2.10 7.41
C ALA A 144 0.53 2.22 6.83
N LEU A 145 0.66 2.32 5.50
CA LEU A 145 1.93 2.47 4.82
C LEU A 145 2.61 3.81 5.18
N CYS A 146 1.85 4.89 5.29
CA CYS A 146 2.35 6.18 5.75
C CYS A 146 2.98 6.09 7.15
N LYS A 147 2.28 5.44 8.10
CA LYS A 147 2.77 5.24 9.49
C LYS A 147 4.08 4.45 9.53
N MET A 148 4.11 3.30 8.88
CA MET A 148 5.24 2.38 8.97
C MET A 148 6.49 2.87 8.23
N THR A 149 6.35 3.75 7.24
CA THR A 149 7.47 4.17 6.39
C THR A 149 7.97 5.58 6.70
N GLY A 150 7.10 6.48 7.15
CA GLY A 150 7.43 7.90 7.32
C GLY A 150 7.81 8.63 6.02
N LEU A 151 7.50 8.06 4.85
CA LEU A 151 7.82 8.65 3.54
C LEU A 151 7.16 10.01 3.33
N ILE A 152 5.98 10.19 3.89
CA ILE A 152 5.19 11.43 3.90
C ILE A 152 4.51 11.59 5.26
N THR A 153 4.11 12.79 5.62
CA THR A 153 3.29 13.02 6.82
C THR A 153 1.84 12.63 6.58
N LEU A 154 1.11 12.30 7.64
CA LEU A 154 -0.31 11.97 7.53
C LEU A 154 -1.13 13.13 6.95
N ASP A 155 -0.87 14.36 7.39
CA ASP A 155 -1.59 15.55 6.91
C ASP A 155 -1.40 15.74 5.39
N HIS A 156 -0.18 15.56 4.91
CA HIS A 156 0.13 15.65 3.48
C HIS A 156 -0.60 14.55 2.70
N LEU A 157 -0.58 13.30 3.20
CA LEU A 157 -1.32 12.20 2.58
C LEU A 157 -2.82 12.50 2.51
N LEU A 158 -3.43 12.99 3.60
CA LEU A 158 -4.85 13.32 3.65
C LEU A 158 -5.22 14.43 2.66
N GLU A 159 -4.35 15.44 2.50
CA GLU A 159 -4.56 16.49 1.51
C GLU A 159 -4.58 15.92 0.07
N ASP A 160 -3.65 15.03 -0.27
CA ASP A 160 -3.60 14.43 -1.60
C ASP A 160 -4.70 13.40 -1.84
N VAL A 161 -5.12 12.65 -0.82
CA VAL A 161 -6.34 11.82 -0.87
C VAL A 161 -7.56 12.69 -1.19
N ARG A 162 -7.71 13.83 -0.51
CA ARG A 162 -8.79 14.80 -0.78
C ARG A 162 -8.76 15.30 -2.22
N LYS A 163 -7.60 15.69 -2.73
CA LYS A 163 -7.42 16.16 -4.11
C LYS A 163 -7.74 15.06 -5.13
N SER A 164 -7.25 13.84 -4.91
CA SER A 164 -7.41 12.70 -5.82
C SER A 164 -8.86 12.25 -5.94
N PHE A 165 -9.61 12.26 -4.85
CA PHE A 165 -11.01 11.84 -4.82
C PHE A 165 -11.99 12.99 -5.05
N GLY A 166 -11.61 14.24 -4.72
CA GLY A 166 -12.48 15.41 -4.80
C GLY A 166 -13.07 15.70 -6.18
N LYS A 167 -12.39 15.25 -7.23
CA LYS A 167 -12.84 15.42 -8.62
C LYS A 167 -13.86 14.36 -9.09
N LYS A 168 -14.05 13.27 -8.32
CA LYS A 168 -14.75 12.08 -8.80
C LYS A 168 -15.90 11.62 -7.89
N PHE A 169 -15.91 12.04 -6.63
CA PHE A 169 -16.82 11.50 -5.63
C PHE A 169 -17.55 12.61 -4.85
N SER A 170 -18.68 12.24 -4.24
CA SER A 170 -19.42 13.13 -3.33
C SER A 170 -18.62 13.41 -2.07
N GLN A 171 -18.92 14.54 -1.40
CA GLN A 171 -18.24 14.94 -0.15
C GLN A 171 -18.27 13.83 0.89
N LYS A 172 -19.40 13.13 1.05
CA LYS A 172 -19.53 12.00 1.99
C LYS A 172 -18.51 10.89 1.72
N ILE A 173 -18.27 10.56 0.45
CA ILE A 173 -17.28 9.53 0.07
C ILE A 173 -15.86 10.03 0.32
N ILE A 174 -15.59 11.30 0.06
CA ILE A 174 -14.30 11.91 0.33
C ILE A 174 -14.00 11.86 1.83
N ASP A 175 -14.92 12.32 2.66
CA ASP A 175 -14.76 12.35 4.12
C ASP A 175 -14.58 10.93 4.68
N GLY A 176 -15.34 9.96 4.18
CA GLY A 176 -15.19 8.55 4.54
C GLY A 176 -13.80 7.99 4.18
N ASN A 177 -13.24 8.35 3.02
CA ASN A 177 -11.89 7.91 2.64
C ASN A 177 -10.80 8.59 3.48
N LEU A 178 -10.97 9.88 3.82
CA LEU A 178 -10.06 10.59 4.72
C LEU A 178 -10.03 9.92 6.11
N GLU A 179 -11.20 9.61 6.64
CA GLU A 179 -11.32 8.93 7.93
C GLU A 179 -10.74 7.51 7.86
N ALA A 180 -11.02 6.76 6.80
CA ALA A 180 -10.44 5.44 6.58
C ALA A 180 -8.90 5.48 6.51
N THR A 181 -8.32 6.50 5.87
CA THR A 181 -6.88 6.71 5.81
C THR A 181 -6.31 6.99 7.20
N ARG A 182 -6.96 7.86 7.98
CA ARG A 182 -6.55 8.21 9.35
C ARG A 182 -6.57 6.98 10.25
N ARG A 183 -7.65 6.22 10.23
CA ARG A 183 -7.78 4.98 11.00
C ARG A 183 -6.77 3.92 10.58
N GLY A 184 -6.51 3.76 9.30
CA GLY A 184 -5.45 2.88 8.83
C GLY A 184 -4.06 3.24 9.39
N TYR A 185 -3.78 4.53 9.53
CA TYR A 185 -2.57 5.04 10.18
C TYR A 185 -2.55 4.73 11.69
N GLU A 186 -3.67 4.90 12.38
CA GLU A 186 -3.75 4.75 13.83
C GLU A 186 -3.81 3.27 14.27
N GLU A 187 -4.53 2.42 13.53
CA GLU A 187 -4.85 1.04 13.89
C GLU A 187 -3.86 0.01 13.33
N VAL A 188 -2.85 0.40 12.55
CA VAL A 188 -1.80 -0.53 12.10
C VAL A 188 -0.97 -1.04 13.28
N ARG A 189 -0.74 -2.35 13.31
CA ARG A 189 -0.02 -3.05 14.39
C ARG A 189 1.29 -3.61 13.86
N GLU A 190 2.37 -3.47 14.62
CA GLU A 190 3.68 -4.07 14.38
C GLU A 190 3.86 -5.33 15.25
N GLY A 191 4.55 -6.38 14.73
CA GLY A 191 4.91 -7.59 15.44
C GLY A 191 6.25 -8.17 15.01
#